data_e43e16ea0c4ea76feab64648ec16ed2e
#
_entry.id   e43e16ea0c4ea76feab64648ec16ed2e
#
_cell.length_a   1.000
_cell.length_b   1.000
_cell.length_c   1.000
_cell.angle_alpha   90.00
_cell.angle_beta   90.00
_cell.angle_gamma   90.00
#
_symmetry.space_group_name_H-M   'P 1'
#
loop_
_entity.id
_entity.type
_entity.pdbx_description
1 polymer ?
#
loop_
_entity_poly.entity_id
_entity_poly.type
_entity_poly.pdbx_seq_one_letter_code
_entity_poly.pdbx_strand_id
1 'polypeptide(L)'
;ANNLYTTVINKWDKDTLSNGRFFVKLTEKLTLNYEGDTDHRDTLETFSYASGTGNIVEKINWGQVTGTASGTYSDTGSDKFTTTFDYATSSTYNIYALPSRETMTDQSGNKVRESKFYYDTLSIGSVTKGNLTKQEMWVSSSTYIDIEKTYDTYGLVVTEKDARDKTTTYTYD
;
A
#
# COMPACT_ATOMS: atom_id res chain seq x y z
N ALA A 1 1.00 25.59 -31.31
CA ALA A 1 1.89 24.81 -30.45
C ALA A 1 1.00 23.92 -29.57
N ASN A 2 1.29 22.63 -29.48
CA ASN A 2 0.60 21.77 -28.53
C ASN A 2 1.17 22.09 -27.14
N ASN A 3 0.35 22.67 -26.28
CA ASN A 3 0.74 22.89 -24.89
C ASN A 3 0.80 21.55 -24.16
N LEU A 4 1.92 21.24 -23.57
CA LEU A 4 2.11 20.05 -22.76
C LEU A 4 1.49 20.29 -21.37
N TYR A 5 0.67 19.34 -20.91
CA TYR A 5 0.05 19.45 -19.57
C TYR A 5 0.72 18.53 -18.55
N THR A 6 0.97 17.29 -18.94
CA THR A 6 1.58 16.31 -18.06
C THR A 6 2.39 15.31 -18.86
N THR A 7 3.57 14.96 -18.37
CA THR A 7 4.37 13.85 -18.84
C THR A 7 4.60 12.86 -17.69
N VAL A 8 4.36 11.59 -17.95
CA VAL A 8 4.65 10.51 -16.99
C VAL A 8 5.76 9.65 -17.56
N ILE A 9 6.83 9.48 -16.78
CA ILE A 9 7.99 8.66 -17.12
C ILE A 9 8.03 7.49 -16.14
N ASN A 10 7.87 6.28 -16.67
CA ASN A 10 7.89 5.06 -15.89
C ASN A 10 9.19 4.31 -16.13
N LYS A 11 9.86 3.88 -15.05
CA LYS A 11 10.97 2.93 -15.12
C LYS A 11 10.49 1.55 -14.68
N TRP A 12 10.87 0.57 -15.47
CA TRP A 12 10.51 -0.82 -15.25
C TRP A 12 11.76 -1.66 -15.06
N ASP A 13 11.67 -2.63 -14.17
CA ASP A 13 12.68 -3.66 -13.96
C ASP A 13 12.06 -5.05 -14.10
N LYS A 14 12.87 -6.09 -14.14
CA LYS A 14 12.42 -7.47 -14.21
C LYS A 14 13.24 -8.39 -13.34
N ASP A 15 12.56 -9.25 -12.61
CA ASP A 15 13.16 -10.40 -11.95
C ASP A 15 13.00 -11.65 -12.84
N THR A 16 14.05 -12.45 -12.97
CA THR A 16 13.96 -13.74 -13.63
C THR A 16 13.60 -14.80 -12.59
N LEU A 17 12.46 -15.47 -12.79
CA LEU A 17 11.98 -16.53 -11.92
C LEU A 17 12.67 -17.85 -12.25
N SER A 18 12.67 -18.79 -11.30
CA SER A 18 13.36 -20.09 -11.41
C SER A 18 12.93 -20.96 -12.60
N ASN A 19 11.75 -20.69 -13.16
CA ASN A 19 11.21 -21.38 -14.34
C ASN A 19 11.46 -20.64 -15.67
N GLY A 20 12.34 -19.62 -15.68
CA GLY A 20 12.66 -18.80 -16.84
C GLY A 20 11.62 -17.73 -17.20
N ARG A 21 10.53 -17.61 -16.44
CA ARG A 21 9.55 -16.53 -16.59
C ARG A 21 10.07 -15.24 -15.98
N PHE A 22 9.53 -14.13 -16.43
CA PHE A 22 9.87 -12.80 -15.89
C PHE A 22 8.72 -12.25 -15.07
N PHE A 23 9.06 -11.59 -13.95
CA PHE A 23 8.19 -10.69 -13.24
C PHE A 23 8.62 -9.26 -13.56
N VAL A 24 7.80 -8.57 -14.35
CA VAL A 24 8.03 -7.16 -14.74
C VAL A 24 7.37 -6.26 -13.69
N LYS A 25 8.12 -5.29 -13.17
CA LYS A 25 7.71 -4.42 -12.07
C LYS A 25 8.03 -2.96 -12.37
N LEU A 26 7.09 -2.07 -12.02
CA LEU A 26 7.30 -0.63 -12.06
C LEU A 26 8.15 -0.23 -10.85
N THR A 27 9.33 0.33 -11.05
CA THR A 27 10.22 0.75 -9.96
C THR A 27 10.16 2.24 -9.66
N GLU A 28 9.90 3.05 -10.70
CA GLU A 28 9.80 4.50 -10.55
C GLU A 28 8.70 5.06 -11.45
N LYS A 29 8.00 6.09 -10.96
CA LYS A 29 7.02 6.87 -11.73
C LYS A 29 7.28 8.36 -11.47
N LEU A 30 7.93 9.02 -12.41
CA LEU A 30 8.15 10.47 -12.40
C LEU A 30 7.03 11.15 -13.19
N THR A 31 6.40 12.16 -12.57
CA THR A 31 5.35 12.95 -13.21
C THR A 31 5.81 14.41 -13.29
N LEU A 32 5.85 14.95 -14.51
CA LEU A 32 6.15 16.33 -14.82
C LEU A 32 4.84 17.04 -15.17
N ASN A 33 4.40 17.99 -14.34
CA ASN A 33 3.16 18.76 -14.54
C ASN A 33 3.48 20.15 -15.05
N TYR A 34 3.21 20.38 -16.31
CA TYR A 34 3.49 21.64 -17.03
C TYR A 34 2.35 22.66 -16.95
N GLU A 35 1.10 22.20 -16.78
CA GLU A 35 -0.10 23.03 -16.74
C GLU A 35 -0.26 23.96 -17.98
N GLY A 36 0.36 23.59 -19.09
CA GLY A 36 0.36 24.39 -20.34
C GLY A 36 1.51 25.38 -20.46
N ASP A 37 2.46 25.38 -19.54
CA ASP A 37 3.68 26.21 -19.54
C ASP A 37 4.92 25.39 -19.97
N THR A 38 6.09 26.03 -19.97
CA THR A 38 7.40 25.38 -20.17
C THR A 38 8.00 24.91 -18.84
N ASP A 39 7.69 25.59 -17.75
CA ASP A 39 8.09 25.18 -16.40
C ASP A 39 7.15 24.11 -15.88
N HIS A 40 7.66 23.21 -15.04
CA HIS A 40 6.89 22.10 -14.52
C HIS A 40 7.16 21.87 -13.03
N ARG A 41 6.15 21.34 -12.33
CA ARG A 41 6.27 20.81 -10.98
C ARG A 41 6.28 19.30 -11.05
N ASP A 42 7.26 18.69 -10.39
CA ASP A 42 7.51 17.26 -10.52
C ASP A 42 7.24 16.52 -9.23
N THR A 43 6.70 15.34 -9.37
CA THR A 43 6.52 14.39 -8.28
C THR A 43 7.07 13.03 -8.66
N LEU A 44 7.58 12.30 -7.67
CA LEU A 44 8.14 10.98 -7.88
C LEU A 44 7.54 9.97 -6.89
N GLU A 45 7.22 8.81 -7.42
CA GLU A 45 6.89 7.61 -6.64
C GLU A 45 7.89 6.50 -6.98
N THR A 46 8.40 5.81 -5.96
CA THR A 46 9.25 4.62 -6.14
C THR A 46 8.66 3.42 -5.41
N PHE A 47 8.95 2.22 -5.91
CA PHE A 47 8.33 0.98 -5.45
C PHE A 47 9.38 -0.12 -5.28
N SER A 48 9.29 -0.84 -4.14
CA SER A 48 10.05 -2.05 -3.87
C SER A 48 9.10 -3.24 -3.71
N TYR A 49 9.57 -4.43 -4.10
CA TYR A 49 8.75 -5.63 -4.19
C TYR A 49 9.36 -6.80 -3.45
N ALA A 50 8.53 -7.63 -2.83
CA ALA A 50 8.96 -8.88 -2.22
C ALA A 50 9.40 -9.88 -3.29
N SER A 51 10.59 -10.46 -3.10
CA SER A 51 11.08 -11.56 -3.92
C SER A 51 10.14 -12.78 -3.78
N GLY A 52 9.72 -13.33 -4.90
CA GLY A 52 8.91 -14.55 -4.97
C GLY A 52 7.40 -14.35 -4.97
N THR A 53 6.84 -13.31 -4.33
CA THR A 53 5.41 -13.02 -4.37
C THR A 53 5.04 -11.89 -5.32
N GLY A 54 5.95 -10.94 -5.54
CA GLY A 54 5.70 -9.75 -6.34
C GLY A 54 4.84 -8.70 -5.62
N ASN A 55 4.56 -8.87 -4.35
CA ASN A 55 3.84 -7.85 -3.56
C ASN A 55 4.71 -6.62 -3.36
N ILE A 56 4.11 -5.42 -3.40
CA ILE A 56 4.78 -4.18 -3.03
C ILE A 56 5.06 -4.23 -1.53
N VAL A 57 6.33 -4.12 -1.11
CA VAL A 57 6.71 -4.05 0.31
C VAL A 57 7.02 -2.64 0.76
N GLU A 58 7.34 -1.76 -0.18
CA GLU A 58 7.59 -0.35 0.11
C GLU A 58 7.13 0.51 -1.06
N LYS A 59 6.51 1.63 -0.75
CA LYS A 59 6.22 2.73 -1.67
C LYS A 59 6.74 4.01 -1.05
N ILE A 60 7.59 4.75 -1.77
CA ILE A 60 8.04 6.08 -1.36
C ILE A 60 7.36 7.11 -2.25
N ASN A 61 6.64 8.04 -1.65
CA ASN A 61 6.24 9.29 -2.27
C ASN A 61 7.28 10.33 -1.89
N TRP A 62 8.06 10.78 -2.86
CA TRP A 62 9.15 11.73 -2.66
C TRP A 62 8.67 13.17 -2.53
N GLY A 63 7.34 13.41 -2.73
CA GLY A 63 6.81 14.75 -2.78
C GLY A 63 7.30 15.51 -4.02
N GLN A 64 7.72 16.75 -3.83
CA GLN A 64 8.26 17.56 -4.90
C GLN A 64 9.73 17.21 -5.18
N VAL A 65 10.03 16.97 -6.46
CA VAL A 65 11.39 16.73 -6.95
C VAL A 65 11.71 17.68 -8.11
N THR A 66 12.97 17.78 -8.50
CA THR A 66 13.34 18.36 -9.80
C THR A 66 13.65 17.22 -10.75
N GLY A 67 12.80 17.05 -11.75
CA GLY A 67 12.89 15.99 -12.75
C GLY A 67 13.27 16.50 -14.14
N THR A 68 13.64 15.59 -15.02
CA THR A 68 13.91 15.89 -16.43
C THR A 68 13.14 14.95 -17.35
N ALA A 69 12.94 15.36 -18.59
CA ALA A 69 12.28 14.53 -19.60
C ALA A 69 13.04 13.21 -19.91
N SER A 70 14.32 13.10 -19.51
CA SER A 70 15.10 11.85 -19.59
C SER A 70 14.83 10.90 -18.42
N GLY A 71 14.03 11.30 -17.42
CA GLY A 71 13.70 10.48 -16.24
C GLY A 71 14.75 10.52 -15.13
N THR A 72 15.68 11.49 -15.16
CA THR A 72 16.53 11.77 -14.00
C THR A 72 15.83 12.73 -13.06
N TYR A 73 16.16 12.67 -11.77
CA TYR A 73 15.55 13.53 -10.76
C TYR A 73 16.51 13.80 -9.60
N SER A 74 16.20 14.85 -8.84
CA SER A 74 16.78 15.12 -7.52
C SER A 74 15.68 15.51 -6.53
N ASP A 75 15.78 15.04 -5.31
CA ASP A 75 14.88 15.42 -4.21
C ASP A 75 15.13 16.88 -3.82
N THR A 76 14.07 17.66 -3.65
CA THR A 76 14.17 19.11 -3.37
C THR A 76 13.45 19.52 -2.10
N GLY A 77 12.81 18.60 -1.41
CA GLY A 77 11.95 18.91 -0.26
C GLY A 77 12.27 18.12 1.00
N SER A 78 11.43 18.30 1.99
CA SER A 78 11.31 17.47 3.20
C SER A 78 9.88 16.93 3.35
N ASP A 79 9.28 16.60 2.23
CA ASP A 79 7.89 16.18 2.09
C ASP A 79 7.74 14.71 1.67
N LYS A 80 8.83 13.94 1.85
CA LYS A 80 8.86 12.51 1.57
C LYS A 80 8.07 11.70 2.60
N PHE A 81 7.24 10.77 2.09
CA PHE A 81 6.55 9.77 2.88
C PHE A 81 6.91 8.37 2.39
N THR A 82 7.22 7.49 3.33
CA THR A 82 7.47 6.07 3.05
C THR A 82 6.32 5.25 3.60
N THR A 83 5.71 4.41 2.76
CA THR A 83 4.70 3.43 3.18
C THR A 83 5.29 2.04 3.03
N THR A 84 5.31 1.27 4.12
CA THR A 84 5.70 -0.14 4.14
C THR A 84 4.48 -1.04 4.27
N PHE A 85 4.54 -2.22 3.68
CA PHE A 85 3.47 -3.20 3.66
C PHE A 85 3.97 -4.56 4.14
N ASP A 86 3.29 -5.13 5.14
CA ASP A 86 3.41 -6.53 5.52
C ASP A 86 2.18 -7.30 5.05
N TYR A 87 2.33 -8.61 4.81
CA TYR A 87 1.27 -9.45 4.30
C TYR A 87 1.00 -10.66 5.19
N ALA A 88 -0.27 -11.01 5.33
CA ALA A 88 -0.69 -12.29 5.86
C ALA A 88 -0.52 -13.35 4.77
N THR A 89 0.12 -14.46 5.13
CA THR A 89 0.44 -15.51 4.17
C THR A 89 0.07 -16.89 4.70
N SER A 90 -0.31 -17.77 3.76
CA SER A 90 -0.54 -19.19 4.03
C SER A 90 -0.18 -20.01 2.80
N SER A 91 0.87 -20.83 2.91
CA SER A 91 1.26 -21.77 1.86
C SER A 91 0.23 -22.89 1.70
N THR A 92 -0.43 -23.30 2.78
CA THR A 92 -1.48 -24.33 2.77
C THR A 92 -2.68 -23.94 1.92
N TYR A 93 -3.05 -22.64 1.95
CA TYR A 93 -4.24 -22.13 1.25
C TYR A 93 -3.89 -21.26 0.03
N ASN A 94 -2.60 -21.19 -0.35
CA ASN A 94 -2.10 -20.36 -1.46
C ASN A 94 -2.48 -18.86 -1.35
N ILE A 95 -2.45 -18.32 -0.13
CA ILE A 95 -2.74 -16.91 0.13
C ILE A 95 -1.43 -16.18 0.40
N TYR A 96 -1.09 -15.13 -0.38
CA TYR A 96 0.20 -14.44 -0.28
C TYR A 96 0.08 -12.92 -0.40
N ALA A 97 -1.11 -12.36 -0.64
CA ALA A 97 -1.27 -10.95 -0.99
C ALA A 97 -2.32 -10.20 -0.15
N LEU A 98 -2.70 -10.73 1.02
CA LEU A 98 -3.59 -10.01 1.94
C LEU A 98 -2.75 -9.09 2.83
N PRO A 99 -2.93 -7.76 2.78
CA PRO A 99 -2.22 -6.84 3.67
C PRO A 99 -2.46 -7.20 5.14
N SER A 100 -1.41 -7.30 5.95
CA SER A 100 -1.53 -7.47 7.40
C SER A 100 -1.16 -6.22 8.16
N ARG A 101 -0.27 -5.39 7.58
CA ARG A 101 0.06 -4.07 8.13
C ARG A 101 0.43 -3.12 7.00
N GLU A 102 0.00 -1.87 7.15
CA GLU A 102 0.44 -0.74 6.34
C GLU A 102 0.93 0.35 7.30
N THR A 103 2.18 0.77 7.19
CA THR A 103 2.76 1.83 8.02
C THR A 103 3.30 2.94 7.15
N MET A 104 2.86 4.18 7.40
CA MET A 104 3.40 5.38 6.75
C MET A 104 4.24 6.16 7.73
N THR A 105 5.45 6.53 7.31
CA THR A 105 6.37 7.40 8.06
C THR A 105 6.68 8.65 7.25
N ASP A 106 6.97 9.75 7.96
CA ASP A 106 7.53 10.96 7.37
C ASP A 106 9.02 10.79 7.02
N GLN A 107 9.62 11.83 6.47
CA GLN A 107 11.03 11.85 6.09
C GLN A 107 11.99 11.64 7.27
N SER A 108 11.59 11.97 8.48
CA SER A 108 12.37 11.77 9.71
C SER A 108 12.19 10.37 10.30
N GLY A 109 11.36 9.52 9.68
CA GLY A 109 11.04 8.18 10.17
C GLY A 109 9.95 8.14 11.25
N ASN A 110 9.29 9.27 11.57
CA ASN A 110 8.19 9.27 12.52
C ASN A 110 6.95 8.65 11.88
N LYS A 111 6.27 7.80 12.64
CA LYS A 111 5.01 7.20 12.20
C LYS A 111 3.92 8.26 12.06
N VAL A 112 3.29 8.32 10.89
CA VAL A 112 2.19 9.24 10.55
C VAL A 112 0.87 8.50 10.54
N ARG A 113 0.87 7.25 10.04
CA ARG A 113 -0.32 6.40 9.97
C ARG A 113 0.11 4.94 10.09
N GLU A 114 -0.74 4.12 10.70
CA GLU A 114 -0.62 2.67 10.65
C GLU A 114 -2.02 2.05 10.63
N SER A 115 -2.20 1.04 9.80
CA SER A 115 -3.35 0.15 9.82
C SER A 115 -2.87 -1.29 9.96
N LYS A 116 -3.56 -2.09 10.79
CA LYS A 116 -3.32 -3.51 10.93
C LYS A 116 -4.57 -4.28 10.58
N PHE A 117 -4.41 -5.42 9.94
CA PHE A 117 -5.49 -6.26 9.45
C PHE A 117 -5.32 -7.68 9.97
N TYR A 118 -6.36 -8.19 10.62
CA TYR A 118 -6.39 -9.52 11.21
C TYR A 118 -7.45 -10.36 10.50
N TYR A 119 -7.05 -11.53 10.09
CA TYR A 119 -7.92 -12.44 9.33
C TYR A 119 -8.28 -13.66 10.17
N ASP A 120 -9.54 -14.12 10.00
CA ASP A 120 -10.01 -15.40 10.55
C ASP A 120 -9.83 -15.54 12.06
N THR A 121 -9.85 -14.43 12.83
CA THR A 121 -9.55 -14.34 14.28
C THR A 121 -8.15 -14.82 14.67
N LEU A 122 -7.22 -14.87 13.70
CA LEU A 122 -5.84 -15.29 13.90
C LEU A 122 -4.93 -14.10 14.29
N SER A 123 -3.70 -14.41 14.70
CA SER A 123 -2.68 -13.38 14.93
C SER A 123 -2.30 -12.67 13.62
N ILE A 124 -1.80 -11.43 13.76
CA ILE A 124 -1.36 -10.63 12.61
C ILE A 124 -0.35 -11.42 11.75
N GLY A 125 -0.50 -11.36 10.44
CA GLY A 125 0.34 -12.08 9.47
C GLY A 125 -0.12 -13.50 9.18
N SER A 126 -1.11 -14.05 9.91
CA SER A 126 -1.68 -15.38 9.70
C SER A 126 -3.03 -15.31 8.99
N VAL A 127 -3.33 -16.32 8.15
CA VAL A 127 -4.59 -16.39 7.40
C VAL A 127 -4.92 -17.83 7.02
N THR A 128 -6.21 -18.15 6.94
CA THR A 128 -6.73 -19.45 6.47
C THR A 128 -7.79 -19.30 5.37
N LYS A 129 -8.83 -18.49 5.61
CA LYS A 129 -9.93 -18.23 4.67
C LYS A 129 -9.85 -16.84 4.04
N GLY A 130 -9.26 -15.88 4.76
CA GLY A 130 -9.14 -14.48 4.31
C GLY A 130 -10.28 -13.56 4.77
N ASN A 131 -11.09 -13.98 5.73
CA ASN A 131 -12.12 -13.13 6.32
C ASN A 131 -11.45 -12.06 7.20
N LEU A 132 -11.58 -10.79 6.87
CA LEU A 132 -11.07 -9.69 7.68
C LEU A 132 -11.91 -9.53 8.96
N THR A 133 -11.41 -10.05 10.08
CA THR A 133 -12.16 -10.08 11.36
C THR A 133 -11.89 -8.88 12.23
N LYS A 134 -10.74 -8.19 12.06
CA LYS A 134 -10.42 -6.99 12.81
C LYS A 134 -9.50 -6.08 12.00
N GLN A 135 -9.77 -4.78 12.02
CA GLN A 135 -8.86 -3.73 11.55
C GLN A 135 -8.56 -2.78 12.69
N GLU A 136 -7.28 -2.53 12.95
CA GLU A 136 -6.80 -1.51 13.90
C GLU A 136 -6.25 -0.32 13.12
N MET A 137 -6.60 0.89 13.53
CA MET A 137 -6.09 2.15 12.98
C MET A 137 -5.38 2.93 14.09
N TRP A 138 -4.13 3.27 13.86
CA TRP A 138 -3.31 4.01 14.81
C TRP A 138 -3.83 5.44 15.02
N VAL A 139 -3.88 5.88 16.26
CA VAL A 139 -4.28 7.24 16.66
C VAL A 139 -3.06 8.00 17.18
N SER A 140 -2.38 7.44 18.18
CA SER A 140 -1.19 8.08 18.77
C SER A 140 -0.45 7.08 19.67
N SER A 141 0.85 7.19 19.80
CA SER A 141 1.71 6.34 20.66
C SER A 141 1.40 4.85 20.48
N SER A 142 0.77 4.20 21.47
CA SER A 142 0.31 2.81 21.45
C SER A 142 -1.22 2.67 21.33
N THR A 143 -1.94 3.78 21.06
CA THR A 143 -3.41 3.81 20.99
C THR A 143 -3.89 3.51 19.59
N TYR A 144 -4.85 2.59 19.47
CA TYR A 144 -5.55 2.24 18.23
C TYR A 144 -7.05 2.31 18.46
N ILE A 145 -7.78 2.58 17.40
CA ILE A 145 -9.21 2.32 17.30
C ILE A 145 -9.41 1.11 16.39
N ASP A 146 -10.41 0.31 16.63
CA ASP A 146 -10.65 -0.89 15.86
C ASP A 146 -12.09 -1.00 15.34
N ILE A 147 -12.21 -1.78 14.28
CA ILE A 147 -13.47 -2.25 13.70
C ILE A 147 -13.37 -3.76 13.67
N GLU A 148 -14.39 -4.45 14.19
CA GLU A 148 -14.43 -5.91 14.22
C GLU A 148 -15.61 -6.44 13.41
N LYS A 149 -15.40 -7.60 12.78
CA LYS A 149 -16.43 -8.29 11.99
C LYS A 149 -16.51 -9.76 12.34
N THR A 150 -17.72 -10.30 12.33
CA THR A 150 -17.94 -11.75 12.37
C THR A 150 -18.59 -12.22 11.08
N TYR A 151 -18.38 -13.47 10.76
CA TYR A 151 -18.81 -14.08 9.51
C TYR A 151 -19.56 -15.39 9.76
N ASP A 152 -20.49 -15.69 8.89
CA ASP A 152 -21.14 -16.99 8.85
C ASP A 152 -20.25 -18.06 8.17
N THR A 153 -20.79 -19.25 8.03
CA THR A 153 -20.08 -20.39 7.39
C THR A 153 -19.86 -20.18 5.90
N TYR A 154 -20.57 -19.26 5.26
CA TYR A 154 -20.45 -18.93 3.84
C TYR A 154 -19.52 -17.74 3.58
N GLY A 155 -19.01 -17.08 4.64
CA GLY A 155 -18.15 -15.92 4.54
C GLY A 155 -18.90 -14.59 4.39
N LEU A 156 -20.21 -14.56 4.72
CA LEU A 156 -20.99 -13.34 4.78
C LEU A 156 -20.83 -12.67 6.15
N VAL A 157 -20.75 -11.33 6.17
CA VAL A 157 -20.61 -10.57 7.42
C VAL A 157 -21.93 -10.68 8.22
N VAL A 158 -21.88 -11.21 9.43
CA VAL A 158 -23.02 -11.33 10.35
C VAL A 158 -23.11 -10.13 11.29
N THR A 159 -21.96 -9.67 11.79
CA THR A 159 -21.92 -8.47 12.63
C THR A 159 -20.74 -7.58 12.25
N GLU A 160 -20.91 -6.28 12.43
CA GLU A 160 -19.83 -5.29 12.38
C GLU A 160 -19.91 -4.40 13.62
N LYS A 161 -18.82 -4.30 14.37
CA LYS A 161 -18.66 -3.43 15.52
C LYS A 161 -17.77 -2.24 15.13
N ASP A 162 -18.28 -1.01 15.29
CA ASP A 162 -17.56 0.22 14.98
C ASP A 162 -16.60 0.60 16.12
N ALA A 163 -15.76 1.62 15.86
CA ALA A 163 -14.77 2.15 16.83
C ALA A 163 -15.41 2.79 18.09
N ARG A 164 -16.72 2.89 18.17
CA ARG A 164 -17.50 3.36 19.34
C ARG A 164 -18.21 2.20 20.04
N ASP A 165 -17.82 0.95 19.76
CA ASP A 165 -18.42 -0.27 20.27
C ASP A 165 -19.91 -0.46 19.92
N LYS A 166 -20.37 0.16 18.79
CA LYS A 166 -21.72 -0.06 18.28
C LYS A 166 -21.72 -1.20 17.27
N THR A 167 -22.60 -2.15 17.49
CA THR A 167 -22.72 -3.33 16.62
C THR A 167 -23.93 -3.21 15.70
N THR A 168 -23.67 -3.41 14.41
CA THR A 168 -24.68 -3.63 13.38
C THR A 168 -24.77 -5.13 13.08
N THR A 169 -25.98 -5.67 13.00
CA THR A 169 -26.23 -7.08 12.63
C THR A 169 -26.87 -7.15 11.25
N TYR A 170 -26.41 -8.09 10.45
CA TYR A 170 -26.87 -8.36 9.10
C TYR A 170 -27.60 -9.71 9.04
N THR A 171 -28.72 -9.77 8.33
CA THR A 171 -29.46 -10.99 8.06
C THR A 171 -29.62 -11.14 6.55
N TYR A 172 -29.41 -12.34 6.06
CA TYR A 172 -29.47 -12.66 4.63
C TYR A 172 -30.60 -13.66 4.38
N ASP A 173 -31.36 -13.44 3.32
CA ASP A 173 -32.47 -14.31 2.87
C ASP A 173 -31.95 -15.47 2.01
#